data_7d8280948549d9132adf8cf804dad5c5
#
_entry.id   7d8280948549d9132adf8cf804dad5c5
#
_cell.length_a   1.000
_cell.length_b   1.000
_cell.length_c   1.000
_cell.angle_alpha   90.00
_cell.angle_beta   90.00
_cell.angle_gamma   90.00
#
_symmetry.space_group_name_H-M   'P 1'
#
loop_
_entity.id
_entity.type
_entity.pdbx_description
1 polymer ?
#
loop_
_entity_poly.entity_id
_entity_poly.type
_entity_poly.pdbx_seq_one_letter_code
_entity_poly.pdbx_strand_id
1 'polypeptide(L)'
;MLHRTSAVARVSVPPSRAGPSLMISLAAATLALLVAAIAGGQTPAPQLTHSIATPLTDSGKSRADTDKKPSDTAAAATKTAEALPKWFDELAVNAFVSTAYEYNGNRPTNGVSSYRVFDFSDNSFNLDVAELVVQIAATKPNDAGFRVDLAAGNSIPQITKTQDQNAAQFDLQQAFASYIAPLGSGLRFDVGKFVTHLGYEVIEGYDGYDDNYSRSILFGYAIPFTHTGVKASYAFSSKVAGMVEVVNGWDLLRDNNRSKSVGAQLALTPVAPLQVLLNWIGGPELANNNHSNRNVFDLVAILKPTSTLTLGLNGDYGKENGTSLVNPGSDATWKGIAGYATYALTSKFSVALRGETFRDEDGVRLGTGTNATLSEGTLTPAYKFTDHVLLRGEVRYDKANQPILTKRGTLADKQTTVAGNVIFVY
;
A
#
# COMPACT_ATOMS: atom_id res chain seq x y z
N MET A 1 -51.29 5.44 -41.97
CA MET A 1 -52.06 4.23 -41.56
C MET A 1 -51.08 3.08 -41.45
N LEU A 2 -51.12 2.35 -40.34
CA LEU A 2 -50.45 1.13 -39.94
C LEU A 2 -49.16 1.30 -39.10
N HIS A 3 -49.41 1.41 -37.81
CA HIS A 3 -48.49 1.05 -36.72
C HIS A 3 -48.15 -0.44 -36.79
N ARG A 4 -46.85 -0.77 -36.61
CA ARG A 4 -46.45 -2.10 -36.17
C ARG A 4 -45.65 -1.93 -34.88
N THR A 5 -46.29 -2.28 -33.76
CA THR A 5 -45.70 -2.50 -32.46
C THR A 5 -45.01 -3.88 -32.46
N SER A 6 -43.70 -3.92 -32.25
CA SER A 6 -42.97 -5.16 -31.95
C SER A 6 -42.85 -5.27 -30.43
N ALA A 7 -43.44 -6.31 -29.90
CA ALA A 7 -43.32 -6.72 -28.50
C ALA A 7 -41.94 -7.36 -28.28
N VAL A 8 -41.14 -6.77 -27.40
CA VAL A 8 -39.91 -7.37 -26.88
C VAL A 8 -40.29 -8.27 -25.70
N ALA A 9 -40.12 -9.58 -25.88
CA ALA A 9 -40.31 -10.54 -24.82
C ALA A 9 -39.20 -10.36 -23.76
N ARG A 10 -39.59 -10.03 -22.52
CA ARG A 10 -38.69 -10.06 -21.37
C ARG A 10 -38.48 -11.52 -20.93
N VAL A 11 -37.26 -11.99 -21.09
CA VAL A 11 -36.81 -13.23 -20.47
C VAL A 11 -36.48 -12.87 -19.01
N SER A 12 -37.30 -13.35 -18.08
CA SER A 12 -37.03 -13.26 -16.64
C SER A 12 -36.03 -14.36 -16.26
N VAL A 13 -34.81 -13.97 -15.91
CA VAL A 13 -33.83 -14.83 -15.24
C VAL A 13 -34.17 -14.86 -13.76
N PRO A 14 -34.33 -16.04 -13.12
CA PRO A 14 -34.57 -16.11 -11.69
C PRO A 14 -33.34 -15.64 -10.90
N PRO A 15 -33.50 -14.90 -9.78
CA PRO A 15 -32.39 -14.45 -8.95
C PRO A 15 -31.72 -15.65 -8.27
N SER A 16 -30.41 -15.81 -8.46
CA SER A 16 -29.61 -16.74 -7.68
C SER A 16 -29.53 -16.20 -6.24
N ARG A 17 -30.15 -16.91 -5.30
CA ARG A 17 -30.09 -16.60 -3.87
C ARG A 17 -28.78 -17.09 -3.27
N ALA A 18 -27.73 -16.27 -3.37
CA ALA A 18 -26.66 -16.30 -2.40
C ALA A 18 -26.73 -14.96 -1.65
N GLY A 19 -27.41 -14.96 -0.51
CA GLY A 19 -27.65 -13.74 0.26
C GLY A 19 -26.40 -13.29 1.06
N PRO A 20 -26.38 -12.04 1.54
CA PRO A 20 -25.30 -11.44 2.34
C PRO A 20 -25.00 -12.20 3.65
N SER A 21 -25.85 -13.12 4.06
CA SER A 21 -25.67 -14.00 5.23
C SER A 21 -24.47 -14.96 5.10
N LEU A 22 -24.04 -15.33 3.88
CA LEU A 22 -22.93 -16.28 3.72
C LEU A 22 -21.57 -15.62 3.95
N MET A 23 -21.38 -14.36 3.53
CA MET A 23 -20.12 -13.64 3.74
C MET A 23 -19.95 -13.19 5.21
N ILE A 24 -21.01 -12.75 5.86
CA ILE A 24 -20.99 -12.44 7.30
C ILE A 24 -20.75 -13.72 8.10
N SER A 25 -21.29 -14.86 7.67
CA SER A 25 -21.05 -16.17 8.28
C SER A 25 -19.61 -16.65 8.07
N LEU A 26 -18.99 -16.36 6.93
CA LEU A 26 -17.59 -16.71 6.67
C LEU A 26 -16.64 -15.84 7.50
N ALA A 27 -16.89 -14.53 7.59
CA ALA A 27 -16.13 -13.62 8.44
C ALA A 27 -16.26 -13.97 9.94
N ALA A 28 -17.47 -14.31 10.39
CA ALA A 28 -17.75 -14.77 11.75
C ALA A 28 -17.11 -16.15 12.03
N ALA A 29 -17.10 -17.06 11.04
CA ALA A 29 -16.45 -18.36 11.14
C ALA A 29 -14.92 -18.23 11.16
N THR A 30 -14.36 -17.30 10.37
CA THR A 30 -12.91 -17.02 10.35
C THR A 30 -12.47 -16.36 11.66
N LEU A 31 -13.28 -15.43 12.19
CA LEU A 31 -13.04 -14.84 13.51
C LEU A 31 -13.18 -15.87 14.64
N ALA A 32 -14.15 -16.79 14.55
CA ALA A 32 -14.35 -17.89 15.52
C ALA A 32 -13.21 -18.92 15.44
N LEU A 33 -12.67 -19.21 14.24
CA LEU A 33 -11.49 -20.06 14.06
C LEU A 33 -10.22 -19.37 14.58
N LEU A 34 -10.08 -18.07 14.40
CA LEU A 34 -9.01 -17.27 14.99
C LEU A 34 -9.06 -17.31 16.52
N VAL A 35 -10.25 -17.13 17.10
CA VAL A 35 -10.48 -17.22 18.56
C VAL A 35 -10.26 -18.64 19.09
N ALA A 36 -10.64 -19.69 18.35
CA ALA A 36 -10.43 -21.09 18.77
C ALA A 36 -8.94 -21.49 18.72
N ALA A 37 -8.15 -20.94 17.79
CA ALA A 37 -6.70 -21.17 17.69
C ALA A 37 -5.90 -20.50 18.82
N ILE A 38 -6.45 -19.47 19.46
CA ILE A 38 -5.83 -18.72 20.56
C ILE A 38 -5.66 -19.57 21.86
N ALA A 39 -6.39 -20.66 21.99
CA ALA A 39 -6.38 -21.49 23.21
C ALA A 39 -5.13 -22.37 23.40
N GLY A 40 -4.16 -22.35 22.50
CA GLY A 40 -2.98 -23.22 22.54
C GLY A 40 -1.66 -22.51 22.22
N GLY A 41 -0.93 -22.06 23.25
CA GLY A 41 0.54 -21.96 23.28
C GLY A 41 1.19 -20.62 22.85
N GLN A 42 2.09 -20.15 23.70
CA GLN A 42 2.79 -18.87 23.66
C GLN A 42 4.16 -18.91 22.98
N THR A 43 4.44 -17.94 22.11
CA THR A 43 5.79 -17.36 21.85
C THR A 43 5.65 -15.98 21.18
N PRO A 44 6.55 -15.00 21.44
CA PRO A 44 6.40 -13.65 20.88
C PRO A 44 6.62 -13.63 19.35
N ALA A 45 5.79 -12.85 18.68
CA ALA A 45 5.65 -12.79 17.24
C ALA A 45 6.54 -11.76 16.55
N PRO A 46 6.88 -11.98 15.27
CA PRO A 46 7.38 -10.93 14.40
C PRO A 46 6.24 -9.93 14.11
N GLN A 47 6.56 -8.64 14.14
CA GLN A 47 5.62 -7.60 13.70
C GLN A 47 5.37 -7.74 12.20
N LEU A 48 4.11 -7.67 11.78
CA LEU A 48 3.67 -7.63 10.39
C LEU A 48 3.93 -6.22 9.81
N THR A 49 5.20 -5.86 9.63
CA THR A 49 5.58 -4.62 8.97
C THR A 49 5.98 -4.93 7.53
N HIS A 50 5.31 -4.31 6.58
CA HIS A 50 5.66 -4.32 5.16
C HIS A 50 6.82 -3.35 4.91
N SER A 51 7.94 -3.47 5.64
CA SER A 51 9.13 -2.70 5.34
C SER A 51 10.08 -3.54 4.52
N ILE A 52 10.17 -3.26 3.24
CA ILE A 52 11.10 -3.89 2.30
C ILE A 52 12.49 -3.25 2.44
N ALA A 53 12.54 -1.95 2.67
CA ALA A 53 13.75 -1.23 3.05
C ALA A 53 13.89 -1.23 4.58
N THR A 54 15.07 -1.56 5.06
CA THR A 54 15.39 -1.44 6.50
C THR A 54 15.26 0.03 6.87
N PRO A 55 14.43 0.43 7.86
CA PRO A 55 14.42 1.80 8.32
C PRO A 55 15.84 2.20 8.67
N LEU A 56 16.21 3.43 8.40
CA LEU A 56 17.46 4.02 8.86
C LEU A 56 17.34 4.13 10.40
N THR A 57 17.65 3.05 11.12
CA THR A 57 17.50 3.03 12.57
C THR A 57 18.53 3.95 13.20
N ASP A 58 18.04 4.99 13.80
CA ASP A 58 18.81 5.80 14.75
C ASP A 58 19.14 4.95 15.98
N SER A 59 20.41 4.63 16.14
CA SER A 59 20.95 4.12 17.40
C SER A 59 21.18 5.32 18.33
N GLY A 60 20.11 5.81 18.97
CA GLY A 60 20.14 6.88 19.95
C GLY A 60 21.16 6.59 21.05
N LYS A 61 22.37 7.11 20.93
CA LYS A 61 23.30 7.25 22.04
C LYS A 61 22.98 8.54 22.75
N SER A 62 22.37 8.39 23.91
CA SER A 62 22.33 9.38 24.98
C SER A 62 23.69 10.08 25.13
N ARG A 63 23.72 11.36 24.91
CA ARG A 63 24.88 12.19 25.19
C ARG A 63 24.78 12.69 26.61
N ALA A 64 25.65 12.16 27.48
CA ALA A 64 25.79 12.56 28.85
C ALA A 64 26.40 13.97 28.96
N ASP A 65 25.82 14.74 29.87
CA ASP A 65 26.38 15.67 30.81
C ASP A 65 27.66 16.45 30.47
N THR A 66 27.55 17.76 30.39
CA THR A 66 28.63 18.67 30.82
C THR A 66 28.07 19.71 31.78
N ASP A 67 28.48 19.58 33.04
CA ASP A 67 28.32 20.53 34.10
C ASP A 67 28.72 21.98 33.70
N LYS A 68 27.79 22.93 33.86
CA LYS A 68 28.08 24.34 34.09
C LYS A 68 27.18 24.87 35.15
N LYS A 69 27.81 25.22 36.28
CA LYS A 69 27.25 25.90 37.43
C LYS A 69 26.67 27.28 37.03
N PRO A 70 25.42 27.62 37.38
CA PRO A 70 24.85 28.95 37.14
C PRO A 70 25.31 29.92 38.24
N SER A 71 25.62 31.14 37.83
CA SER A 71 25.77 32.31 38.73
C SER A 71 24.38 32.85 39.06
N ASP A 72 24.18 33.15 40.36
CA ASP A 72 23.02 33.84 40.91
C ASP A 72 22.83 35.23 40.30
N THR A 73 21.66 35.48 39.74
CA THR A 73 20.87 36.73 39.87
C THR A 73 19.75 36.73 38.80
N ALA A 74 18.52 36.44 39.22
CA ALA A 74 17.27 37.12 38.82
C ALA A 74 16.07 36.33 39.36
N ALA A 75 15.60 36.72 40.52
CA ALA A 75 14.28 36.33 41.01
C ALA A 75 13.22 37.17 40.26
N ALA A 76 12.47 36.59 39.34
CA ALA A 76 11.13 37.04 38.95
C ALA A 76 10.43 35.97 38.07
N ALA A 77 9.29 35.47 38.57
CA ALA A 77 8.23 34.79 37.82
C ALA A 77 8.58 33.44 37.17
N THR A 78 8.87 32.44 37.99
CA THR A 78 8.68 31.04 37.55
C THR A 78 7.18 30.73 37.59
N LYS A 79 6.46 30.97 36.48
CA LYS A 79 5.24 30.20 36.22
C LYS A 79 5.70 28.75 36.17
N THR A 80 5.26 27.95 37.12
CA THR A 80 5.42 26.50 37.11
C THR A 80 4.85 26.02 35.78
N ALA A 81 5.72 25.65 34.84
CA ALA A 81 5.26 24.93 33.64
C ALA A 81 4.58 23.65 34.18
N GLU A 82 3.27 23.53 34.01
CA GLU A 82 2.57 22.29 34.31
C GLU A 82 3.32 21.20 33.57
N ALA A 83 3.75 20.16 34.30
CA ALA A 83 4.40 19.00 33.67
C ALA A 83 3.45 18.43 32.64
N LEU A 84 3.93 18.26 31.41
CA LEU A 84 3.16 17.63 30.34
C LEU A 84 2.65 16.28 30.82
N PRO A 85 1.44 15.85 30.39
CA PRO A 85 0.92 14.53 30.72
C PRO A 85 1.91 13.44 30.30
N LYS A 86 2.04 12.37 31.07
CA LYS A 86 3.03 11.28 30.83
C LYS A 86 2.95 10.65 29.44
N TRP A 87 1.77 10.65 28.81
CA TRP A 87 1.61 10.12 27.45
C TRP A 87 2.39 10.95 26.38
N PHE A 88 2.78 12.18 26.69
CA PHE A 88 3.63 12.98 25.81
C PHE A 88 5.03 12.39 25.67
N ASP A 89 5.52 11.67 26.68
CA ASP A 89 6.83 11.01 26.65
C ASP A 89 6.84 9.78 25.74
N GLU A 90 5.64 9.27 25.38
CA GLU A 90 5.44 8.12 24.48
C GLU A 90 5.14 8.56 23.03
N LEU A 91 4.94 9.87 22.80
CA LEU A 91 4.60 10.42 21.51
C LEU A 91 5.81 10.44 20.57
N ALA A 92 5.75 9.66 19.50
CA ALA A 92 6.72 9.73 18.41
C ALA A 92 6.21 10.65 17.30
N VAL A 93 7.11 11.50 16.80
CA VAL A 93 6.87 12.37 15.64
C VAL A 93 7.99 12.12 14.64
N ASN A 94 7.63 11.73 13.42
CA ASN A 94 8.57 11.36 12.38
C ASN A 94 8.19 12.06 11.08
N ALA A 95 9.16 12.24 10.19
CA ALA A 95 8.97 12.90 8.92
C ALA A 95 9.65 12.14 7.79
N PHE A 96 9.03 12.18 6.61
CA PHE A 96 9.56 11.65 5.37
C PHE A 96 9.35 12.68 4.26
N VAL A 97 10.36 12.89 3.41
CA VAL A 97 10.26 13.76 2.23
C VAL A 97 10.92 13.07 1.05
N SER A 98 10.18 12.91 -0.04
CA SER A 98 10.69 12.45 -1.33
C SER A 98 10.54 13.55 -2.38
N THR A 99 11.60 13.81 -3.12
CA THR A 99 11.61 14.76 -4.24
C THR A 99 12.36 14.17 -5.41
N ALA A 100 11.88 14.41 -6.63
CA ALA A 100 12.47 13.85 -7.83
C ALA A 100 12.42 14.78 -9.02
N TYR A 101 13.23 14.44 -10.02
CA TYR A 101 13.07 14.89 -11.40
C TYR A 101 12.94 13.68 -12.29
N GLU A 102 11.89 13.62 -13.11
CA GLU A 102 11.69 12.59 -14.12
C GLU A 102 11.68 13.18 -15.53
N TYR A 103 12.24 12.45 -16.49
CA TYR A 103 12.18 12.75 -17.92
C TYR A 103 11.68 11.52 -18.69
N ASN A 104 10.62 11.70 -19.48
CA ASN A 104 10.06 10.68 -20.36
C ASN A 104 10.51 10.92 -21.82
N GLY A 105 11.24 9.96 -22.41
CA GLY A 105 11.70 10.02 -23.81
C GLY A 105 10.58 10.11 -24.84
N ASN A 106 9.35 9.73 -24.49
CA ASN A 106 8.17 9.92 -25.36
C ASN A 106 7.71 11.37 -25.43
N ARG A 107 8.07 12.22 -24.47
CA ARG A 107 7.67 13.66 -24.40
C ARG A 107 6.15 13.82 -24.54
N PRO A 108 5.36 13.28 -23.62
CA PRO A 108 3.91 13.37 -23.68
C PRO A 108 3.47 14.84 -23.64
N THR A 109 2.57 15.25 -24.56
CA THR A 109 2.14 16.67 -24.70
C THR A 109 1.33 17.17 -23.51
N ASN A 110 0.77 16.26 -22.72
CA ASN A 110 0.06 16.57 -21.46
C ASN A 110 0.99 16.59 -20.24
N GLY A 111 2.31 16.36 -20.41
CA GLY A 111 3.28 16.31 -19.33
C GLY A 111 3.10 15.11 -18.38
N VAL A 112 2.39 14.04 -18.81
CA VAL A 112 2.06 12.89 -17.95
C VAL A 112 2.61 11.60 -18.56
N SER A 113 3.47 10.91 -17.82
CA SER A 113 3.93 9.56 -18.14
C SER A 113 2.78 8.56 -17.99
N SER A 114 2.53 7.77 -19.03
CA SER A 114 1.38 6.87 -19.09
C SER A 114 1.52 5.71 -18.10
N TYR A 115 0.40 5.35 -17.46
CA TYR A 115 0.28 4.24 -16.51
C TYR A 115 1.28 4.32 -15.34
N ARG A 116 1.46 5.54 -14.83
CA ARG A 116 2.18 5.83 -13.59
C ARG A 116 1.21 6.40 -12.57
N VAL A 117 1.30 5.97 -11.33
CA VAL A 117 0.44 6.44 -10.25
C VAL A 117 1.17 7.43 -9.36
N PHE A 118 2.46 7.22 -9.13
CA PHE A 118 3.26 8.03 -8.21
C PHE A 118 4.25 8.95 -8.94
N ASP A 119 4.92 8.44 -9.96
CA ASP A 119 5.98 9.04 -10.75
C ASP A 119 5.50 9.44 -12.15
N PHE A 120 4.46 10.26 -12.25
CA PHE A 120 3.76 10.53 -13.51
C PHE A 120 4.15 11.85 -14.20
N SER A 121 4.84 12.77 -13.55
CA SER A 121 5.11 14.11 -14.09
C SER A 121 6.38 14.15 -14.92
N ASP A 122 6.22 14.22 -16.26
CA ASP A 122 7.33 14.33 -17.21
C ASP A 122 8.01 15.70 -17.16
N ASN A 123 9.34 15.70 -17.27
CA ASN A 123 10.21 16.87 -17.40
C ASN A 123 9.97 17.91 -16.30
N SER A 124 9.83 17.46 -15.07
CA SER A 124 9.47 18.29 -13.93
C SER A 124 10.26 17.92 -12.67
N PHE A 125 10.63 18.93 -11.88
CA PHE A 125 11.01 18.74 -10.49
C PHE A 125 9.74 18.65 -9.66
N ASN A 126 9.64 17.59 -8.85
CA ASN A 126 8.46 17.27 -8.06
C ASN A 126 8.81 17.14 -6.59
N LEU A 127 7.97 17.67 -5.72
CA LEU A 127 7.83 17.16 -4.36
C LEU A 127 6.86 15.97 -4.48
N ASP A 128 7.40 14.74 -4.50
CA ASP A 128 6.58 13.54 -4.65
C ASP A 128 5.66 13.36 -3.46
N VAL A 129 6.26 13.35 -2.26
CA VAL A 129 5.53 13.28 -1.00
C VAL A 129 6.33 13.92 0.13
N ALA A 130 5.65 14.65 1.00
CA ALA A 130 6.09 15.05 2.33
C ALA A 130 5.08 14.47 3.33
N GLU A 131 5.54 13.65 4.26
CA GLU A 131 4.72 12.99 5.26
C GLU A 131 5.16 13.37 6.68
N LEU A 132 4.18 13.56 7.54
CA LEU A 132 4.33 13.70 8.99
C LEU A 132 3.56 12.59 9.67
N VAL A 133 4.26 11.77 10.46
CA VAL A 133 3.68 10.70 11.26
C VAL A 133 3.68 11.09 12.73
N VAL A 134 2.52 11.01 13.36
CA VAL A 134 2.34 11.22 14.81
C VAL A 134 1.72 9.97 15.40
N GLN A 135 2.40 9.33 16.35
CA GLN A 135 1.92 8.05 16.88
C GLN A 135 2.28 7.82 18.35
N ILE A 136 1.44 7.03 19.01
CA ILE A 136 1.76 6.29 20.23
C ILE A 136 1.54 4.81 19.90
N ALA A 137 2.60 4.01 19.96
CA ALA A 137 2.54 2.61 19.59
C ALA A 137 1.97 1.74 20.71
N ALA A 138 0.95 0.94 20.43
CA ALA A 138 0.58 -0.19 21.30
C ALA A 138 1.57 -1.33 21.09
N THR A 139 2.31 -1.78 22.13
CA THR A 139 3.42 -2.72 22.00
C THR A 139 3.26 -4.02 22.80
N LYS A 140 2.38 -4.06 23.79
CA LYS A 140 2.16 -5.22 24.68
C LYS A 140 0.67 -5.40 25.00
N PRO A 141 0.25 -6.57 25.51
CA PRO A 141 -1.12 -6.78 25.95
C PRO A 141 -1.62 -5.72 26.92
N ASN A 142 -2.85 -5.29 26.75
CA ASN A 142 -3.54 -4.15 27.39
C ASN A 142 -3.04 -2.76 27.01
N ASP A 143 -2.11 -2.64 26.06
CA ASP A 143 -1.76 -1.32 25.52
C ASP A 143 -2.82 -0.84 24.49
N ALA A 144 -3.03 0.49 24.52
CA ALA A 144 -3.73 1.21 23.49
C ALA A 144 -2.76 2.24 22.85
N GLY A 145 -3.01 2.56 21.59
CA GLY A 145 -2.22 3.52 20.83
C GLY A 145 -3.03 4.17 19.73
N PHE A 146 -2.41 5.06 19.01
CA PHE A 146 -2.97 5.65 17.79
C PHE A 146 -1.85 5.99 16.82
N ARG A 147 -2.24 6.15 15.57
CA ARG A 147 -1.38 6.66 14.50
C ARG A 147 -2.15 7.62 13.62
N VAL A 148 -1.47 8.71 13.20
CA VAL A 148 -1.97 9.69 12.24
C VAL A 148 -0.83 10.01 11.27
N ASP A 149 -1.07 9.78 9.97
CA ASP A 149 -0.16 10.10 8.89
C ASP A 149 -0.77 11.19 8.02
N LEU A 150 -0.10 12.32 7.92
CA LEU A 150 -0.46 13.45 7.08
C LEU A 150 0.50 13.51 5.90
N ALA A 151 0.00 13.30 4.71
CA ALA A 151 0.79 13.29 3.47
C ALA A 151 0.39 14.43 2.54
N ALA A 152 1.37 15.07 1.91
CA ALA A 152 1.18 16.10 0.90
C ALA A 152 2.21 15.94 -0.22
N GLY A 153 1.84 16.28 -1.46
CA GLY A 153 2.75 16.21 -2.60
C GLY A 153 2.09 15.87 -3.92
N ASN A 154 2.91 15.72 -4.94
CA ASN A 154 2.46 15.50 -6.31
C ASN A 154 1.84 14.11 -6.53
N SER A 155 2.29 13.09 -5.78
CA SER A 155 1.74 11.73 -5.84
C SER A 155 0.34 11.61 -5.23
N ILE A 156 0.00 12.48 -4.27
CA ILE A 156 -1.21 12.37 -3.45
C ILE A 156 -2.51 12.46 -4.26
N PRO A 157 -2.67 13.36 -5.27
CA PRO A 157 -3.90 13.44 -6.05
C PRO A 157 -4.30 12.15 -6.75
N GLN A 158 -3.35 11.31 -7.14
CA GLN A 158 -3.65 10.03 -7.80
C GLN A 158 -4.16 8.99 -6.80
N ILE A 159 -3.64 9.02 -5.57
CA ILE A 159 -4.07 8.14 -4.48
C ILE A 159 -5.45 8.58 -3.97
N THR A 160 -5.64 9.87 -3.69
CA THR A 160 -6.91 10.40 -3.15
C THR A 160 -8.05 10.35 -4.16
N LYS A 161 -7.76 10.39 -5.46
CA LYS A 161 -8.74 10.23 -6.52
C LYS A 161 -9.46 8.88 -6.46
N THR A 162 -8.75 7.83 -6.06
CA THR A 162 -9.33 6.49 -5.89
C THR A 162 -10.14 6.36 -4.60
N GLN A 163 -9.94 7.26 -3.64
CA GLN A 163 -10.58 7.24 -2.32
C GLN A 163 -11.92 8.01 -2.25
N ASP A 164 -12.58 8.22 -3.39
CA ASP A 164 -13.82 9.03 -3.48
C ASP A 164 -13.67 10.46 -2.90
N GLN A 165 -12.46 10.99 -2.96
CA GLN A 165 -12.12 12.34 -2.56
C GLN A 165 -11.82 13.21 -3.79
N ASN A 166 -12.01 14.51 -3.65
CA ASN A 166 -11.48 15.46 -4.62
C ASN A 166 -9.96 15.33 -4.65
N ALA A 167 -9.38 15.23 -5.85
CA ALA A 167 -7.93 15.09 -6.03
C ALA A 167 -7.20 16.31 -5.43
N ALA A 168 -6.86 16.22 -4.15
CA ALA A 168 -6.15 17.23 -3.38
C ALA A 168 -4.68 16.82 -3.21
N GLN A 169 -3.79 17.80 -3.08
CA GLN A 169 -2.37 17.55 -2.77
C GLN A 169 -2.12 17.23 -1.29
N PHE A 170 -3.15 16.93 -0.52
CA PHE A 170 -3.10 16.60 0.90
C PHE A 170 -4.03 15.42 1.19
N ASP A 171 -3.56 14.46 1.96
CA ASP A 171 -4.33 13.29 2.42
C ASP A 171 -4.05 13.02 3.91
N LEU A 172 -5.09 12.63 4.62
CA LEU A 172 -4.99 11.90 5.86
C LEU A 172 -4.79 10.42 5.47
N GLN A 173 -3.53 10.05 5.20
CA GLN A 173 -3.20 8.74 4.61
C GLN A 173 -3.55 7.60 5.54
N GLN A 174 -3.22 7.73 6.83
CA GLN A 174 -3.65 6.83 7.88
C GLN A 174 -4.17 7.60 9.08
N ALA A 175 -5.20 7.08 9.73
CA ALA A 175 -5.68 7.54 11.03
C ALA A 175 -6.43 6.40 11.71
N PHE A 176 -5.81 5.75 12.67
CA PHE A 176 -6.41 4.63 13.38
C PHE A 176 -6.01 4.59 14.85
N ALA A 177 -6.89 4.02 15.67
CA ALA A 177 -6.59 3.64 17.04
C ALA A 177 -6.25 2.15 17.09
N SER A 178 -5.32 1.79 17.97
CA SER A 178 -4.89 0.41 18.20
C SER A 178 -5.18 -0.03 19.64
N TYR A 179 -5.53 -1.30 19.80
CA TYR A 179 -5.61 -1.95 21.11
C TYR A 179 -5.11 -3.39 21.02
N ILE A 180 -4.30 -3.81 21.97
CA ILE A 180 -3.84 -5.21 22.06
C ILE A 180 -4.56 -5.90 23.20
N ALA A 181 -5.57 -6.71 22.87
CA ALA A 181 -6.27 -7.52 23.85
C ALA A 181 -5.34 -8.60 24.44
N PRO A 182 -5.41 -8.89 25.77
CA PRO A 182 -4.55 -9.85 26.44
C PRO A 182 -5.00 -11.32 26.18
N LEU A 183 -5.07 -11.69 24.90
CA LEU A 183 -5.44 -13.03 24.44
C LEU A 183 -4.22 -13.69 23.82
N GLY A 184 -3.70 -14.75 24.44
CA GLY A 184 -2.51 -15.45 23.98
C GLY A 184 -1.29 -14.54 23.87
N SER A 185 -0.70 -14.42 22.67
CA SER A 185 0.43 -13.53 22.37
C SER A 185 0.03 -12.06 22.24
N GLY A 186 -1.25 -11.72 22.33
CA GLY A 186 -1.83 -10.41 22.13
C GLY A 186 -2.58 -10.32 20.79
N LEU A 187 -3.93 -10.23 20.85
CA LEU A 187 -4.76 -9.98 19.68
C LEU A 187 -4.85 -8.47 19.46
N ARG A 188 -4.22 -7.98 18.39
CA ARG A 188 -4.21 -6.56 18.02
C ARG A 188 -5.44 -6.21 17.19
N PHE A 189 -6.10 -5.14 17.55
CA PHE A 189 -7.13 -4.47 16.77
C PHE A 189 -6.63 -3.10 16.32
N ASP A 190 -6.83 -2.77 15.04
CA ASP A 190 -6.69 -1.42 14.50
C ASP A 190 -8.04 -0.98 13.93
N VAL A 191 -8.50 0.23 14.30
CA VAL A 191 -9.81 0.76 13.91
C VAL A 191 -9.64 2.16 13.34
N GLY A 192 -10.01 2.35 12.08
CA GLY A 192 -9.87 3.62 11.36
C GLY A 192 -9.48 3.44 9.90
N LYS A 193 -8.71 4.39 9.36
CA LYS A 193 -8.13 4.34 8.01
C LYS A 193 -6.69 3.86 8.09
N PHE A 194 -6.32 2.86 7.30
CA PHE A 194 -4.99 2.27 7.25
C PHE A 194 -4.62 1.84 5.82
N VAL A 195 -3.33 1.71 5.53
CA VAL A 195 -2.83 1.23 4.23
C VAL A 195 -3.19 -0.24 4.03
N THR A 196 -3.28 -0.64 2.76
CA THR A 196 -3.58 -2.01 2.35
C THR A 196 -2.55 -3.01 2.87
N HIS A 197 -2.97 -4.26 2.98
CA HIS A 197 -2.11 -5.41 3.30
C HIS A 197 -1.63 -6.16 2.05
N LEU A 198 -2.03 -5.72 0.85
CA LEU A 198 -1.67 -6.33 -0.42
C LEU A 198 -0.43 -5.67 -1.03
N GLY A 199 0.31 -6.43 -1.83
CA GLY A 199 1.44 -5.95 -2.62
C GLY A 199 2.80 -6.13 -1.95
N TYR A 200 3.84 -6.15 -2.79
CA TYR A 200 5.24 -6.16 -2.37
C TYR A 200 5.74 -4.73 -2.12
N GLU A 201 5.35 -3.78 -2.95
CA GLU A 201 5.71 -2.36 -2.84
C GLU A 201 4.85 -1.63 -1.81
N VAL A 202 5.27 -0.44 -1.40
CA VAL A 202 4.59 0.41 -0.42
C VAL A 202 4.23 1.78 -1.00
N ILE A 203 3.23 2.44 -0.42
CA ILE A 203 3.10 3.89 -0.52
C ILE A 203 4.25 4.45 0.31
N GLU A 204 5.23 5.11 -0.35
CA GLU A 204 6.41 5.63 0.35
C GLU A 204 6.05 6.60 1.45
N GLY A 205 6.73 6.43 2.57
CA GLY A 205 6.57 7.22 3.76
C GLY A 205 7.62 6.85 4.80
N TYR A 206 7.39 7.29 6.02
CA TYR A 206 8.28 7.03 7.15
C TYR A 206 8.47 5.52 7.44
N ASP A 207 7.42 4.70 7.27
CA ASP A 207 7.48 3.26 7.54
C ASP A 207 8.32 2.48 6.53
N GLY A 208 8.55 3.04 5.36
CA GLY A 208 9.35 2.40 4.34
C GLY A 208 9.30 3.12 2.99
N TYR A 209 10.27 2.81 2.20
CA TYR A 209 10.37 3.22 0.80
C TYR A 209 10.85 2.03 -0.03
N ASP A 210 10.50 2.04 -1.30
CA ASP A 210 10.86 0.98 -2.22
C ASP A 210 12.31 1.15 -2.70
N ASP A 211 12.95 0.04 -3.06
CA ASP A 211 14.31 0.08 -3.64
C ASP A 211 14.32 0.75 -5.02
N ASN A 212 13.22 0.64 -5.79
CA ASN A 212 12.99 1.38 -7.02
C ASN A 212 12.26 2.70 -6.72
N TYR A 213 12.56 3.77 -7.48
CA TYR A 213 11.86 5.06 -7.36
C TYR A 213 10.43 4.96 -7.88
N SER A 214 10.26 4.47 -9.11
CA SER A 214 8.93 4.23 -9.67
C SER A 214 8.26 2.98 -9.07
N ARG A 215 6.93 2.97 -9.01
CA ARG A 215 6.17 1.76 -8.62
C ARG A 215 5.89 0.89 -9.83
N SER A 216 5.72 -0.41 -9.57
CA SER A 216 5.23 -1.36 -10.57
C SER A 216 3.83 -0.98 -11.06
N ILE A 217 3.50 -1.40 -12.28
CA ILE A 217 2.13 -1.33 -12.80
C ILE A 217 1.22 -2.21 -11.96
N LEU A 218 1.76 -3.34 -11.48
CA LEU A 218 1.06 -4.28 -10.61
C LEU A 218 0.58 -3.58 -9.32
N PHE A 219 1.46 -2.90 -8.59
CA PHE A 219 1.10 -2.15 -7.40
C PHE A 219 0.11 -1.02 -7.69
N GLY A 220 0.32 -0.30 -8.79
CA GLY A 220 -0.53 0.85 -9.16
C GLY A 220 -1.95 0.50 -9.61
N TYR A 221 -2.16 -0.70 -10.17
CA TYR A 221 -3.41 -1.03 -10.86
C TYR A 221 -4.07 -2.34 -10.41
N ALA A 222 -3.34 -3.30 -9.83
CA ALA A 222 -3.91 -4.59 -9.47
C ALA A 222 -4.59 -4.60 -8.11
N ILE A 223 -4.16 -3.75 -7.16
CA ILE A 223 -4.52 -3.77 -5.75
C ILE A 223 -5.03 -2.40 -5.25
N PRO A 224 -5.73 -2.33 -4.09
CA PRO A 224 -6.07 -1.06 -3.43
C PRO A 224 -4.86 -0.45 -2.71
N PHE A 225 -4.99 0.82 -2.27
CA PHE A 225 -3.98 1.54 -1.48
C PHE A 225 -4.34 1.65 -0.02
N THR A 226 -5.63 1.92 0.29
CA THR A 226 -6.07 2.17 1.67
C THR A 226 -7.44 1.55 1.95
N HIS A 227 -7.70 1.32 3.23
CA HIS A 227 -8.98 0.82 3.72
C HIS A 227 -9.45 1.60 4.94
N THR A 228 -10.76 1.68 5.15
CA THR A 228 -11.37 2.22 6.36
C THR A 228 -12.26 1.16 6.98
N GLY A 229 -11.96 0.78 8.22
CA GLY A 229 -12.69 -0.30 8.89
C GLY A 229 -12.02 -0.78 10.17
N VAL A 230 -12.10 -2.08 10.40
CA VAL A 230 -11.52 -2.78 11.55
C VAL A 230 -10.64 -3.89 11.05
N LYS A 231 -9.44 -3.98 11.58
CA LYS A 231 -8.45 -5.00 11.30
C LYS A 231 -8.07 -5.71 12.61
N ALA A 232 -7.99 -7.04 12.59
CA ALA A 232 -7.55 -7.86 13.72
C ALA A 232 -6.36 -8.71 13.29
N SER A 233 -5.24 -8.64 14.02
CA SER A 233 -3.99 -9.34 13.70
C SER A 233 -3.53 -10.18 14.90
N TYR A 234 -3.06 -11.39 14.63
CA TYR A 234 -2.59 -12.31 15.65
C TYR A 234 -1.39 -13.13 15.20
N ALA A 235 -0.43 -13.25 16.08
CA ALA A 235 0.71 -14.12 15.85
C ALA A 235 0.54 -15.46 16.56
N PHE A 236 0.39 -16.51 15.78
CA PHE A 236 0.23 -17.87 16.26
C PHE A 236 1.56 -18.44 16.75
N SER A 237 2.65 -18.07 16.11
CA SER A 237 4.02 -18.46 16.47
C SER A 237 5.03 -17.48 15.86
N SER A 238 6.33 -17.66 16.11
CA SER A 238 7.40 -16.94 15.44
C SER A 238 7.47 -17.17 13.91
N LYS A 239 6.71 -18.13 13.38
CA LYS A 239 6.71 -18.51 11.96
C LYS A 239 5.38 -18.29 11.26
N VAL A 240 4.31 -18.07 12.00
CA VAL A 240 2.95 -17.98 11.46
C VAL A 240 2.20 -16.84 12.15
N ALA A 241 1.72 -15.90 11.36
CA ALA A 241 0.81 -14.86 11.80
C ALA A 241 -0.37 -14.73 10.82
N GLY A 242 -1.49 -14.21 11.29
CA GLY A 242 -2.69 -14.01 10.48
C GLY A 242 -3.33 -12.67 10.78
N MET A 243 -4.04 -12.16 9.80
CA MET A 243 -4.84 -10.94 9.89
C MET A 243 -6.16 -11.15 9.17
N VAL A 244 -7.22 -10.56 9.72
CA VAL A 244 -8.51 -10.40 9.05
C VAL A 244 -8.98 -8.96 9.21
N GLU A 245 -9.71 -8.46 8.20
CA GLU A 245 -10.30 -7.12 8.26
C GLU A 245 -11.69 -7.09 7.68
N VAL A 246 -12.49 -6.14 8.16
CA VAL A 246 -13.81 -5.77 7.60
C VAL A 246 -13.77 -4.28 7.34
N VAL A 247 -13.94 -3.91 6.07
CA VAL A 247 -13.70 -2.56 5.58
C VAL A 247 -14.83 -2.07 4.68
N ASN A 248 -14.88 -0.76 4.45
CA ASN A 248 -15.85 -0.14 3.55
C ASN A 248 -15.70 -0.59 2.09
N GLY A 249 -14.51 -1.02 1.70
CA GLY A 249 -14.18 -1.48 0.35
C GLY A 249 -12.79 -1.03 -0.10
N TRP A 250 -12.60 -1.05 -1.41
CA TRP A 250 -11.37 -0.71 -2.13
C TRP A 250 -11.19 0.80 -2.22
N ASP A 251 -10.22 1.35 -1.49
CA ASP A 251 -9.90 2.77 -1.47
C ASP A 251 -11.08 3.68 -1.06
N LEU A 252 -12.00 3.19 -0.24
CA LEU A 252 -13.20 3.92 0.17
C LEU A 252 -13.09 4.44 1.61
N LEU A 253 -13.11 5.77 1.75
CA LEU A 253 -13.24 6.41 3.05
C LEU A 253 -14.68 6.25 3.60
N ARG A 254 -15.67 6.40 2.73
CA ARG A 254 -17.10 6.14 3.00
C ARG A 254 -17.57 5.04 2.07
N ASP A 255 -18.34 4.13 2.62
CA ASP A 255 -18.95 3.06 1.83
C ASP A 255 -19.89 3.63 0.76
N ASN A 256 -19.75 3.18 -0.47
CA ASN A 256 -20.54 3.58 -1.62
C ASN A 256 -21.73 2.64 -1.90
N ASN A 257 -21.88 1.58 -1.07
CA ASN A 257 -22.98 0.62 -1.11
C ASN A 257 -23.39 0.21 0.32
N ARG A 258 -24.04 -0.93 0.55
CA ARG A 258 -24.47 -1.37 1.90
C ARG A 258 -23.75 -2.65 2.38
N SER A 259 -22.89 -3.20 1.56
CA SER A 259 -22.10 -4.40 1.89
C SER A 259 -20.67 -4.01 2.28
N LYS A 260 -20.01 -4.86 3.04
CA LYS A 260 -18.62 -4.66 3.43
C LYS A 260 -17.70 -5.59 2.64
N SER A 261 -16.48 -5.13 2.41
CA SER A 261 -15.40 -6.00 1.94
C SER A 261 -14.68 -6.64 3.11
N VAL A 262 -14.19 -7.83 2.89
CA VAL A 262 -13.43 -8.62 3.86
C VAL A 262 -12.05 -8.89 3.29
N GLY A 263 -11.00 -8.64 4.09
CA GLY A 263 -9.62 -8.97 3.76
C GLY A 263 -9.05 -10.01 4.72
N ALA A 264 -8.06 -10.76 4.25
CA ALA A 264 -7.31 -11.70 5.05
C ALA A 264 -5.86 -11.81 4.58
N GLN A 265 -4.95 -12.02 5.53
CA GLN A 265 -3.54 -12.29 5.27
C GLN A 265 -3.08 -13.48 6.11
N LEU A 266 -2.27 -14.35 5.50
CA LEU A 266 -1.48 -15.36 6.18
C LEU A 266 0.00 -15.08 5.91
N ALA A 267 0.74 -14.74 6.97
CA ALA A 267 2.17 -14.51 6.94
C ALA A 267 2.93 -15.72 7.44
N LEU A 268 3.87 -16.21 6.65
CA LEU A 268 4.66 -17.40 6.90
C LEU A 268 6.16 -17.08 6.85
N THR A 269 6.91 -17.57 7.82
CA THR A 269 8.39 -17.54 7.84
C THR A 269 8.88 -18.98 8.04
N PRO A 270 8.80 -19.82 6.99
CA PRO A 270 9.11 -21.26 7.13
C PRO A 270 10.57 -21.51 7.51
N VAL A 271 11.47 -20.68 6.97
CA VAL A 271 12.90 -20.64 7.32
C VAL A 271 13.33 -19.19 7.42
N ALA A 272 14.35 -18.88 8.21
CA ALA A 272 14.79 -17.52 8.52
C ALA A 272 14.96 -16.56 7.30
N PRO A 273 15.53 -16.98 6.14
CA PRO A 273 15.70 -16.10 5.00
C PRO A 273 14.42 -15.90 4.16
N LEU A 274 13.34 -16.66 4.37
CA LEU A 274 12.15 -16.66 3.52
C LEU A 274 10.92 -16.20 4.29
N GLN A 275 10.27 -15.16 3.78
CA GLN A 275 8.92 -14.73 4.18
C GLN A 275 7.96 -14.92 2.99
N VAL A 276 6.75 -15.40 3.26
CA VAL A 276 5.67 -15.54 2.28
C VAL A 276 4.40 -14.95 2.87
N LEU A 277 3.75 -14.06 2.13
CA LEU A 277 2.47 -13.48 2.47
C LEU A 277 1.43 -13.97 1.44
N LEU A 278 0.34 -14.52 1.93
CA LEU A 278 -0.83 -14.89 1.14
C LEU A 278 -1.95 -13.95 1.53
N ASN A 279 -2.38 -13.13 0.61
CA ASN A 279 -3.34 -12.07 0.83
C ASN A 279 -4.59 -12.27 -0.03
N TRP A 280 -5.72 -11.83 0.50
CA TRP A 280 -6.98 -11.77 -0.21
C TRP A 280 -7.83 -10.63 0.31
N ILE A 281 -8.56 -9.99 -0.61
CA ILE A 281 -9.68 -9.09 -0.30
C ILE A 281 -10.83 -9.37 -1.25
N GLY A 282 -12.06 -9.34 -0.74
CA GLY A 282 -13.26 -9.55 -1.55
C GLY A 282 -14.49 -8.86 -0.99
N GLY A 283 -15.28 -8.28 -1.88
CA GLY A 283 -16.55 -7.62 -1.58
C GLY A 283 -17.12 -6.86 -2.77
N PRO A 284 -18.34 -6.33 -2.64
CA PRO A 284 -18.92 -5.43 -3.65
C PRO A 284 -18.24 -4.07 -3.62
N GLU A 285 -17.81 -3.60 -4.81
CA GLU A 285 -17.07 -2.34 -4.93
C GLU A 285 -17.77 -1.30 -5.82
N LEU A 286 -18.86 -1.70 -6.49
CA LEU A 286 -19.63 -0.78 -7.33
C LEU A 286 -20.61 0.04 -6.50
N ALA A 287 -20.71 1.33 -6.79
CA ALA A 287 -21.63 2.24 -6.12
C ALA A 287 -23.08 1.77 -6.26
N ASN A 288 -23.82 1.76 -5.13
CA ASN A 288 -25.20 1.30 -5.04
C ASN A 288 -25.45 -0.16 -5.50
N ASN A 289 -24.40 -0.99 -5.54
CA ASN A 289 -24.50 -2.40 -5.93
C ASN A 289 -23.90 -3.28 -4.82
N ASN A 290 -24.73 -4.17 -4.24
CA ASN A 290 -24.33 -5.07 -3.16
C ASN A 290 -24.06 -6.51 -3.64
N HIS A 291 -23.98 -6.75 -4.95
CA HIS A 291 -23.96 -8.09 -5.54
C HIS A 291 -22.75 -8.36 -6.43
N SER A 292 -22.23 -7.36 -7.11
CA SER A 292 -21.05 -7.49 -7.99
C SER A 292 -19.78 -7.48 -7.14
N ASN A 293 -19.27 -8.67 -6.85
CA ASN A 293 -18.07 -8.80 -6.04
C ASN A 293 -16.81 -8.59 -6.87
N ARG A 294 -15.87 -7.84 -6.29
CA ARG A 294 -14.47 -7.80 -6.67
C ARG A 294 -13.68 -8.70 -5.73
N ASN A 295 -12.81 -9.55 -6.26
CA ASN A 295 -11.91 -10.38 -5.48
C ASN A 295 -10.50 -10.20 -5.99
N VAL A 296 -9.54 -10.07 -5.10
CA VAL A 296 -8.11 -10.04 -5.42
C VAL A 296 -7.38 -11.01 -4.51
N PHE A 297 -6.56 -11.85 -5.13
CA PHE A 297 -5.58 -12.71 -4.49
C PHE A 297 -4.20 -12.15 -4.79
N ASP A 298 -3.38 -12.00 -3.78
CA ASP A 298 -2.02 -11.50 -3.86
C ASP A 298 -1.08 -12.47 -3.13
N LEU A 299 0.05 -12.74 -3.77
CA LEU A 299 1.16 -13.52 -3.22
C LEU A 299 2.40 -12.65 -3.19
N VAL A 300 3.00 -12.50 -2.02
CA VAL A 300 4.31 -11.88 -1.86
C VAL A 300 5.28 -12.91 -1.29
N ALA A 301 6.49 -13.01 -1.88
CA ALA A 301 7.58 -13.80 -1.33
C ALA A 301 8.85 -12.96 -1.27
N ILE A 302 9.51 -12.95 -0.12
CA ILE A 302 10.75 -12.22 0.12
C ILE A 302 11.81 -13.22 0.58
N LEU A 303 12.90 -13.31 -0.16
CA LEU A 303 14.04 -14.18 0.16
C LEU A 303 15.31 -13.34 0.35
N LYS A 304 15.93 -13.46 1.52
CA LYS A 304 17.21 -12.82 1.86
C LYS A 304 18.30 -13.89 2.03
N PRO A 305 18.83 -14.46 0.92
CA PRO A 305 19.77 -15.58 1.00
C PRO A 305 21.11 -15.19 1.63
N THR A 306 21.46 -13.90 1.55
CA THR A 306 22.64 -13.30 2.21
C THR A 306 22.26 -11.96 2.83
N SER A 307 23.16 -11.36 3.60
CA SER A 307 22.96 -10.00 4.15
C SER A 307 23.01 -8.90 3.08
N THR A 308 23.46 -9.21 1.88
CA THR A 308 23.63 -8.24 0.77
C THR A 308 22.67 -8.43 -0.38
N LEU A 309 21.93 -9.54 -0.43
CA LEU A 309 20.99 -9.85 -1.52
C LEU A 309 19.56 -10.04 -0.96
N THR A 310 18.65 -9.26 -1.50
CA THR A 310 17.20 -9.45 -1.31
C THR A 310 16.58 -9.77 -2.65
N LEU A 311 15.76 -10.82 -2.69
CA LEU A 311 14.94 -11.20 -3.83
C LEU A 311 13.48 -11.08 -3.43
N GLY A 312 12.67 -10.53 -4.32
CA GLY A 312 11.23 -10.35 -4.14
C GLY A 312 10.43 -10.95 -5.29
N LEU A 313 9.26 -11.44 -4.99
CA LEU A 313 8.25 -11.86 -5.96
C LEU A 313 6.90 -11.35 -5.50
N ASN A 314 6.11 -10.77 -6.41
CA ASN A 314 4.71 -10.43 -6.20
C ASN A 314 3.88 -10.99 -7.36
N GLY A 315 2.71 -11.53 -7.07
CA GLY A 315 1.78 -12.03 -8.07
C GLY A 315 0.35 -11.76 -7.66
N ASP A 316 -0.42 -11.13 -8.57
CA ASP A 316 -1.81 -10.77 -8.35
C ASP A 316 -2.74 -11.44 -9.36
N TYR A 317 -3.91 -11.81 -8.88
CA TYR A 317 -5.05 -12.21 -9.68
C TYR A 317 -6.30 -11.52 -9.16
N GLY A 318 -6.95 -10.73 -10.01
CA GLY A 318 -8.17 -10.00 -9.67
C GLY A 318 -9.32 -10.32 -10.63
N LYS A 319 -10.54 -10.31 -10.08
CA LYS A 319 -11.77 -10.52 -10.82
C LYS A 319 -12.90 -9.67 -10.25
N GLU A 320 -13.69 -9.04 -11.12
CA GLU A 320 -14.88 -8.26 -10.74
C GLU A 320 -16.09 -8.63 -11.62
N ASN A 321 -17.22 -8.91 -10.96
CA ASN A 321 -18.39 -9.41 -11.65
C ASN A 321 -19.09 -8.33 -12.49
N GLY A 322 -19.38 -8.63 -13.73
CA GLY A 322 -20.23 -7.82 -14.62
C GLY A 322 -19.63 -6.51 -15.10
N THR A 323 -18.29 -6.33 -15.00
CA THR A 323 -17.64 -5.03 -15.27
C THR A 323 -16.74 -5.00 -16.51
N SER A 324 -16.67 -6.09 -17.27
CA SER A 324 -15.86 -6.13 -18.51
C SER A 324 -16.24 -5.02 -19.48
N LEU A 325 -15.23 -4.23 -19.91
CA LEU A 325 -15.39 -3.22 -20.97
C LEU A 325 -15.25 -3.84 -22.37
N VAL A 326 -14.62 -5.01 -22.47
CA VAL A 326 -14.47 -5.76 -23.74
C VAL A 326 -15.76 -6.50 -24.07
N ASN A 327 -16.37 -7.16 -23.07
CA ASN A 327 -17.61 -7.93 -23.22
C ASN A 327 -18.64 -7.45 -22.17
N PRO A 328 -19.44 -6.42 -22.44
CA PRO A 328 -20.37 -5.86 -21.47
C PRO A 328 -21.30 -6.90 -20.84
N GLY A 329 -21.37 -6.90 -19.49
CA GLY A 329 -22.14 -7.87 -18.72
C GLY A 329 -21.36 -9.13 -18.31
N SER A 330 -20.17 -9.35 -18.85
CA SER A 330 -19.24 -10.38 -18.39
C SER A 330 -18.36 -9.88 -17.26
N ASP A 331 -17.68 -10.78 -16.57
CA ASP A 331 -16.75 -10.46 -15.51
C ASP A 331 -15.46 -9.85 -16.08
N ALA A 332 -14.89 -8.89 -15.39
CA ALA A 332 -13.56 -8.38 -15.68
C ALA A 332 -12.49 -9.18 -14.93
N THR A 333 -11.34 -9.38 -15.58
CA THR A 333 -10.21 -10.12 -15.04
C THR A 333 -8.90 -9.39 -15.31
N TRP A 334 -8.04 -9.35 -14.32
CA TRP A 334 -6.66 -8.85 -14.43
C TRP A 334 -5.69 -9.72 -13.65
N LYS A 335 -4.45 -9.72 -14.06
CA LYS A 335 -3.39 -10.48 -13.39
C LYS A 335 -2.01 -9.96 -13.75
N GLY A 336 -1.05 -10.22 -12.87
CA GLY A 336 0.33 -9.85 -13.13
C GLY A 336 1.30 -10.54 -12.21
N ILE A 337 2.57 -10.39 -12.54
CA ILE A 337 3.69 -10.88 -11.75
C ILE A 337 4.84 -9.90 -11.86
N ALA A 338 5.49 -9.59 -10.73
CA ALA A 338 6.67 -8.75 -10.63
C ALA A 338 7.77 -9.48 -9.86
N GLY A 339 8.99 -9.39 -10.37
CA GLY A 339 10.19 -9.91 -9.73
C GLY A 339 11.15 -8.77 -9.38
N TYR A 340 11.77 -8.85 -8.21
CA TYR A 340 12.64 -7.84 -7.64
C TYR A 340 13.97 -8.46 -7.20
N ALA A 341 15.07 -7.72 -7.39
CA ALA A 341 16.37 -8.11 -6.86
C ALA A 341 17.12 -6.86 -6.43
N THR A 342 17.51 -6.80 -5.16
CA THR A 342 18.33 -5.71 -4.61
C THR A 342 19.65 -6.26 -4.09
N TYR A 343 20.77 -5.71 -4.57
CA TYR A 343 22.08 -6.09 -4.16
C TYR A 343 22.86 -4.91 -3.56
N ALA A 344 23.24 -5.04 -2.28
CA ALA A 344 24.10 -4.09 -1.59
C ALA A 344 25.56 -4.36 -1.95
N LEU A 345 26.12 -3.53 -2.83
CA LEU A 345 27.53 -3.60 -3.23
C LEU A 345 28.46 -3.17 -2.10
N THR A 346 28.03 -2.20 -1.32
CA THR A 346 28.71 -1.71 -0.11
C THR A 346 27.66 -1.35 0.95
N SER A 347 28.09 -0.91 2.12
CA SER A 347 27.17 -0.38 3.16
C SER A 347 26.44 0.91 2.73
N LYS A 348 26.89 1.57 1.65
CA LYS A 348 26.33 2.83 1.16
C LYS A 348 25.76 2.75 -0.26
N PHE A 349 26.14 1.77 -1.05
CA PHE A 349 25.75 1.68 -2.45
C PHE A 349 25.04 0.36 -2.73
N SER A 350 23.83 0.46 -3.30
CA SER A 350 23.03 -0.67 -3.74
C SER A 350 22.52 -0.48 -5.16
N VAL A 351 22.11 -1.58 -5.77
CA VAL A 351 21.46 -1.60 -7.08
C VAL A 351 20.20 -2.46 -6.97
N ALA A 352 19.08 -1.93 -7.39
CA ALA A 352 17.81 -2.63 -7.48
C ALA A 352 17.42 -2.87 -8.94
N LEU A 353 16.84 -4.04 -9.18
CA LEU A 353 16.26 -4.45 -10.45
C LEU A 353 14.80 -4.83 -10.21
N ARG A 354 13.91 -4.44 -11.12
CA ARG A 354 12.54 -4.92 -11.20
C ARG A 354 12.22 -5.31 -12.63
N GLY A 355 11.42 -6.36 -12.79
CA GLY A 355 10.83 -6.73 -14.06
C GLY A 355 9.42 -7.25 -13.80
N GLU A 356 8.43 -6.79 -14.58
CA GLU A 356 7.05 -7.19 -14.41
C GLU A 356 6.32 -7.40 -15.72
N THR A 357 5.19 -8.10 -15.63
CA THR A 357 4.14 -8.11 -16.65
C THR A 357 2.78 -8.03 -15.97
N PHE A 358 1.92 -7.14 -16.47
CA PHE A 358 0.54 -6.94 -16.02
C PHE A 358 -0.40 -7.05 -17.20
N ARG A 359 -1.45 -7.85 -17.08
CA ARG A 359 -2.46 -8.05 -18.10
C ARG A 359 -3.83 -7.67 -17.55
N ASP A 360 -4.45 -6.70 -18.18
CA ASP A 360 -5.84 -6.29 -18.01
C ASP A 360 -6.66 -6.90 -19.17
N GLU A 361 -7.31 -8.05 -18.93
CA GLU A 361 -7.96 -8.81 -20.00
C GLU A 361 -9.21 -8.10 -20.52
N ASP A 362 -9.82 -7.27 -19.70
CA ASP A 362 -11.10 -6.64 -19.94
C ASP A 362 -11.05 -5.10 -20.01
N GLY A 363 -9.85 -4.52 -19.96
CA GLY A 363 -9.60 -3.09 -20.12
C GLY A 363 -10.12 -2.20 -19.00
N VAL A 364 -10.45 -2.78 -17.83
CA VAL A 364 -11.09 -2.07 -16.71
C VAL A 364 -10.05 -1.37 -15.82
N ARG A 365 -8.92 -2.04 -15.54
CA ARG A 365 -7.91 -1.51 -14.62
C ARG A 365 -7.07 -0.39 -15.25
N LEU A 366 -6.68 -0.56 -16.49
CA LEU A 366 -5.94 0.43 -17.27
C LEU A 366 -6.86 1.46 -17.96
N GLY A 367 -8.19 1.25 -17.94
CA GLY A 367 -9.16 2.13 -18.58
C GLY A 367 -9.07 2.13 -20.11
N THR A 368 -8.50 1.09 -20.70
CA THR A 368 -8.28 1.01 -22.17
C THR A 368 -9.50 0.54 -22.95
N GLY A 369 -10.44 -0.14 -22.28
CA GLY A 369 -11.58 -0.80 -22.92
C GLY A 369 -11.18 -1.95 -23.85
N THR A 370 -9.92 -2.40 -23.82
CA THR A 370 -9.38 -3.49 -24.64
C THR A 370 -8.45 -4.38 -23.81
N ASN A 371 -8.23 -5.62 -24.26
CA ASN A 371 -7.24 -6.49 -23.65
C ASN A 371 -5.84 -5.89 -23.83
N ALA A 372 -5.25 -5.42 -22.74
CA ALA A 372 -3.94 -4.79 -22.74
C ALA A 372 -2.96 -5.54 -21.84
N THR A 373 -1.72 -5.67 -22.31
CA THR A 373 -0.60 -6.20 -21.53
C THR A 373 0.51 -5.20 -21.54
N LEU A 374 0.97 -4.82 -20.34
CA LEU A 374 2.16 -4.02 -20.12
C LEU A 374 3.23 -4.86 -19.45
N SER A 375 4.47 -4.69 -19.90
CA SER A 375 5.66 -5.25 -19.25
C SER A 375 6.68 -4.15 -19.06
N GLU A 376 7.48 -4.24 -18.01
CA GLU A 376 8.54 -3.27 -17.75
C GLU A 376 9.81 -3.92 -17.24
N GLY A 377 10.92 -3.17 -17.34
CA GLY A 377 12.19 -3.45 -16.70
C GLY A 377 12.78 -2.16 -16.15
N THR A 378 13.17 -2.19 -14.90
CA THR A 378 13.67 -1.03 -14.13
C THR A 378 15.00 -1.35 -13.47
N LEU A 379 15.94 -0.39 -13.55
CA LEU A 379 17.25 -0.42 -12.88
C LEU A 379 17.40 0.84 -12.04
N THR A 380 17.70 0.68 -10.76
CA THR A 380 17.84 1.78 -9.79
C THR A 380 19.10 1.63 -8.96
N PRO A 381 20.23 2.29 -9.30
CA PRO A 381 21.31 2.53 -8.37
C PRO A 381 20.88 3.50 -7.27
N ALA A 382 21.29 3.21 -6.04
CA ALA A 382 21.02 4.02 -4.86
C ALA A 382 22.28 4.23 -4.03
N TYR A 383 22.41 5.42 -3.45
CA TYR A 383 23.51 5.82 -2.60
C TYR A 383 23.04 6.44 -1.30
N LYS A 384 23.35 5.79 -0.18
CA LYS A 384 23.11 6.29 1.17
C LYS A 384 24.13 7.39 1.49
N PHE A 385 23.73 8.65 1.28
CA PHE A 385 24.60 9.80 1.50
C PHE A 385 24.88 10.00 2.98
N THR A 386 23.82 9.99 3.81
CA THR A 386 23.86 9.99 5.29
C THR A 386 22.90 8.93 5.83
N ASP A 387 22.75 8.82 7.14
CA ASP A 387 21.72 7.96 7.76
C ASP A 387 20.28 8.45 7.50
N HIS A 388 20.12 9.73 7.13
CA HIS A 388 18.83 10.37 6.87
C HIS A 388 18.59 10.71 5.39
N VAL A 389 19.59 10.52 4.50
CA VAL A 389 19.52 10.94 3.09
C VAL A 389 19.90 9.82 2.17
N LEU A 390 18.97 9.45 1.29
CA LEU A 390 19.18 8.48 0.21
C LEU A 390 19.04 9.17 -1.15
N LEU A 391 19.96 8.89 -2.06
CA LEU A 391 19.90 9.32 -3.46
C LEU A 391 19.63 8.09 -4.33
N ARG A 392 18.65 8.21 -5.25
CA ARG A 392 18.37 7.17 -6.25
C ARG A 392 18.45 7.76 -7.66
N GLY A 393 19.05 7.03 -8.58
CA GLY A 393 18.90 7.27 -10.01
C GLY A 393 18.13 6.09 -10.60
N GLU A 394 17.26 6.32 -11.60
CA GLU A 394 16.47 5.24 -12.18
C GLU A 394 16.41 5.34 -13.69
N VAL A 395 16.44 4.18 -14.36
CA VAL A 395 16.06 4.03 -15.77
C VAL A 395 15.00 2.93 -15.83
N ARG A 396 13.87 3.25 -16.48
CA ARG A 396 12.76 2.31 -16.68
C ARG A 396 12.33 2.27 -18.14
N TYR A 397 12.06 1.07 -18.64
CA TYR A 397 11.51 0.81 -19.95
C TYR A 397 10.18 0.05 -19.84
N ASP A 398 9.11 0.62 -20.40
CA ASP A 398 7.80 -0.02 -20.50
C ASP A 398 7.48 -0.40 -21.94
N LYS A 399 6.83 -1.55 -22.13
CA LYS A 399 6.35 -2.09 -23.39
C LYS A 399 4.90 -2.55 -23.25
N ALA A 400 4.04 -2.07 -24.13
CA ALA A 400 2.67 -2.55 -24.25
C ALA A 400 2.52 -3.46 -25.49
N ASN A 401 1.54 -4.38 -25.45
CA ASN A 401 1.20 -5.22 -26.61
C ASN A 401 0.46 -4.46 -27.72
N GLN A 402 0.04 -3.21 -27.44
CA GLN A 402 -0.65 -2.32 -28.38
C GLN A 402 -0.33 -0.85 -28.06
N PRO A 403 -0.56 0.09 -28.99
CA PRO A 403 -0.29 1.52 -28.76
C PRO A 403 -1.26 2.13 -27.75
N ILE A 404 -0.86 2.21 -26.49
CA ILE A 404 -1.64 2.81 -25.38
C ILE A 404 -0.81 3.83 -24.59
N LEU A 405 0.47 4.00 -24.90
CA LEU A 405 1.38 4.92 -24.22
C LEU A 405 1.47 6.25 -24.99
N THR A 406 1.29 7.35 -24.30
CA THR A 406 1.30 8.69 -24.93
C THR A 406 2.70 9.05 -25.45
N LYS A 407 2.79 9.53 -26.71
CA LYS A 407 4.01 10.02 -27.33
C LYS A 407 3.71 11.22 -28.23
N ARG A 408 4.15 12.42 -27.84
CA ARG A 408 4.00 13.66 -28.63
C ARG A 408 2.58 13.85 -29.20
N GLY A 409 1.55 13.58 -28.38
CA GLY A 409 0.15 13.68 -28.79
C GLY A 409 -0.40 12.50 -29.61
N THR A 410 0.40 11.45 -29.86
CA THR A 410 -0.03 10.19 -30.47
C THR A 410 0.11 9.05 -29.45
N LEU A 411 -0.25 7.83 -29.85
CA LEU A 411 -0.05 6.62 -29.05
C LEU A 411 1.15 5.82 -29.56
N ALA A 412 1.88 5.22 -28.63
CA ALA A 412 3.01 4.31 -28.87
C ALA A 412 2.84 3.03 -28.04
N ASP A 413 3.64 2.04 -28.32
CA ASP A 413 3.67 0.76 -27.61
C ASP A 413 4.84 0.67 -26.61
N LYS A 414 5.63 1.73 -26.46
CA LYS A 414 6.79 1.79 -25.55
C LYS A 414 7.04 3.17 -25.02
N GLN A 415 7.62 3.26 -23.83
CA GLN A 415 8.19 4.48 -23.25
C GLN A 415 9.45 4.15 -22.46
N THR A 416 10.33 5.13 -22.31
CA THR A 416 11.51 5.06 -21.46
C THR A 416 11.55 6.28 -20.58
N THR A 417 11.72 6.11 -19.28
CA THR A 417 11.88 7.20 -18.32
C THR A 417 13.25 7.13 -17.66
N VAL A 418 13.78 8.29 -17.27
CA VAL A 418 14.97 8.46 -16.46
C VAL A 418 14.63 9.39 -15.32
N ALA A 419 14.99 9.03 -14.11
CA ALA A 419 14.70 9.83 -12.93
C ALA A 419 15.92 9.95 -12.01
N GLY A 420 15.97 11.05 -11.26
CA GLY A 420 16.80 11.25 -10.08
C GLY A 420 15.92 11.60 -8.90
N ASN A 421 16.11 10.92 -7.78
CA ASN A 421 15.27 11.08 -6.60
C ASN A 421 16.12 11.23 -5.34
N VAL A 422 15.63 12.02 -4.40
CA VAL A 422 16.23 12.23 -3.08
C VAL A 422 15.16 12.00 -2.01
N ILE A 423 15.50 11.15 -1.05
CA ILE A 423 14.68 10.87 0.14
C ILE A 423 15.36 11.44 1.38
N PHE A 424 14.56 12.06 2.25
CA PHE A 424 14.91 12.44 3.61
C PHE A 424 13.99 11.70 4.58
N VAL A 425 14.58 11.03 5.58
CA VAL A 425 13.86 10.33 6.65
C VAL A 425 14.34 10.83 8.00
N TYR A 426 13.41 11.21 8.88
CA TYR A 426 13.74 11.73 10.20
C TYR A 426 12.77 11.24 11.27
#